data_4e97f2874c4ce1a9ef7fc1429a7bef5b
#
_entry.id   4e97f2874c4ce1a9ef7fc1429a7bef5b
#
_cell.length_a   1.000
_cell.length_b   1.000
_cell.length_c   1.000
_cell.angle_alpha   90.00
_cell.angle_beta   90.00
_cell.angle_gamma   90.00
#
_symmetry.space_group_name_H-M   'P 1'
#
loop_
_entity.id
_entity.type
_entity.pdbx_description
1 polymer ?
#
loop_
_entity_poly.entity_id
_entity_poly.type
_entity_poly.pdbx_seq_one_letter_code
_entity_poly.pdbx_strand_id
1 'polypeptide(L)'
;GHIFYYQAYKDQPSVFQRGANDGFHEAVGDLLTLSITPNYLEQIGFATPEEAESAKENQIAFLMKKALDSVVATPWTLMLDKWRMAVFNGELNEDELNDYWWELREKYQGVKAPNERPDDAFDPGAKYHVPGNTPYTRYYLARILQYQFHESLCEQIGFEGPLHECSIYGNEIAGESLRSMLSLGQSEPWQDALESIIGTRELSGTAMLNYYAPLKDWLDEQNQGRDCGW
;
A
#
# COMPACT_ATOMS: atom_id res chain seq x y z
N GLY A 1 7.98 7.12 -8.17
CA GLY A 1 6.73 7.76 -7.72
C GLY A 1 6.95 9.21 -7.28
N HIS A 2 7.73 9.46 -6.22
CA HIS A 2 7.92 10.80 -5.63
C HIS A 2 8.40 11.85 -6.64
N ILE A 3 9.42 11.53 -7.44
CA ILE A 3 9.97 12.48 -8.43
C ILE A 3 8.92 12.85 -9.49
N PHE A 4 8.15 11.90 -9.96
CA PHE A 4 7.04 12.16 -10.88
C PHE A 4 5.99 13.09 -10.27
N TYR A 5 5.65 12.88 -9.02
CA TYR A 5 4.70 13.72 -8.33
C TYR A 5 5.24 15.14 -8.15
N TYR A 6 6.51 15.29 -7.72
CA TYR A 6 7.17 16.61 -7.63
C TYR A 6 7.16 17.34 -8.97
N GLN A 7 7.43 16.64 -10.06
CA GLN A 7 7.40 17.22 -11.41
C GLN A 7 5.98 17.59 -11.85
N ALA A 8 4.96 16.84 -11.45
CA ALA A 8 3.59 17.06 -11.86
C ALA A 8 3.02 18.36 -11.26
N TYR A 9 3.28 18.64 -10.00
CA TYR A 9 2.76 19.83 -9.33
C TYR A 9 3.75 21.02 -9.28
N LYS A 10 4.88 20.95 -9.99
CA LYS A 10 5.90 22.01 -9.97
C LYS A 10 5.41 23.42 -10.34
N ASP A 11 4.35 23.48 -11.14
CA ASP A 11 3.77 24.74 -11.63
C ASP A 11 2.67 25.30 -10.69
N GLN A 12 2.34 24.59 -9.62
CA GLN A 12 1.47 25.08 -8.55
C GLN A 12 2.16 26.21 -7.75
N PRO A 13 1.41 27.14 -7.15
CA PRO A 13 1.97 28.03 -6.13
C PRO A 13 2.72 27.24 -5.05
N SER A 14 3.83 27.80 -4.53
CA SER A 14 4.72 27.08 -3.60
C SER A 14 4.04 26.49 -2.37
N VAL A 15 2.95 27.12 -1.90
CA VAL A 15 2.15 26.63 -0.76
C VAL A 15 1.37 25.36 -1.09
N PHE A 16 1.15 25.06 -2.37
CA PHE A 16 0.44 23.87 -2.86
C PHE A 16 1.36 22.83 -3.50
N GLN A 17 2.67 23.06 -3.54
CA GLN A 17 3.67 22.14 -4.08
C GLN A 17 3.93 20.97 -3.12
N ARG A 18 2.87 20.23 -2.81
CA ARG A 18 2.88 18.99 -2.01
C ARG A 18 1.89 18.00 -2.62
N GLY A 19 1.96 16.73 -2.22
CA GLY A 19 0.92 15.77 -2.59
C GLY A 19 -0.43 16.09 -1.93
N ALA A 20 -1.52 15.64 -2.51
CA ALA A 20 -2.88 15.87 -1.99
C ALA A 20 -3.01 15.47 -0.52
N ASN A 21 -2.38 14.35 -0.13
CA ASN A 21 -1.97 14.01 1.22
C ASN A 21 -0.71 13.14 1.19
N ASP A 22 -0.13 12.88 2.35
CA ASP A 22 1.11 12.10 2.43
C ASP A 22 0.96 10.65 1.88
N GLY A 23 -0.22 10.05 2.01
CA GLY A 23 -0.50 8.71 1.48
C GLY A 23 -0.47 8.64 -0.04
N PHE A 24 -0.82 9.73 -0.74
CA PHE A 24 -0.74 9.79 -2.21
C PHE A 24 0.70 9.70 -2.70
N HIS A 25 1.63 10.37 -2.01
CA HIS A 25 3.05 10.31 -2.37
C HIS A 25 3.63 8.90 -2.30
N GLU A 26 3.26 8.15 -1.27
CA GLU A 26 3.68 6.76 -1.12
C GLU A 26 2.95 5.84 -2.12
N ALA A 27 1.63 6.05 -2.31
CA ALA A 27 0.80 5.23 -3.18
C ALA A 27 1.23 5.25 -4.65
N VAL A 28 1.69 6.39 -5.16
CA VAL A 28 2.06 6.52 -6.59
C VAL A 28 3.25 5.62 -6.95
N GLY A 29 4.22 5.48 -6.08
CA GLY A 29 5.33 4.55 -6.29
C GLY A 29 4.88 3.10 -6.32
N ASP A 30 4.07 2.72 -5.32
CA ASP A 30 3.53 1.38 -5.16
C ASP A 30 2.57 1.00 -6.31
N LEU A 31 1.72 1.94 -6.76
CA LEU A 31 0.86 1.79 -7.93
C LEU A 31 1.63 1.34 -9.17
N LEU A 32 2.75 2.02 -9.48
CA LEU A 32 3.54 1.69 -10.67
C LEU A 32 4.12 0.27 -10.59
N THR A 33 4.41 -0.22 -9.40
CA THR A 33 4.89 -1.60 -9.21
C THR A 33 3.83 -2.66 -9.47
N LEU A 34 2.53 -2.32 -9.33
CA LEU A 34 1.44 -3.24 -9.66
C LEU A 34 1.36 -3.51 -11.17
N SER A 35 1.83 -2.58 -12.01
CA SER A 35 1.90 -2.73 -13.46
C SER A 35 3.12 -3.53 -13.95
N ILE A 36 4.01 -3.96 -13.06
CA ILE A 36 5.14 -4.84 -13.41
C ILE A 36 4.63 -6.29 -13.43
N THR A 37 3.94 -6.61 -14.53
CA THR A 37 3.36 -7.93 -14.79
C THR A 37 4.32 -8.80 -15.60
N PRO A 38 4.13 -10.14 -15.66
CA PRO A 38 4.91 -10.99 -16.55
C PRO A 38 4.87 -10.54 -18.02
N ASN A 39 3.69 -10.14 -18.51
CA ASN A 39 3.53 -9.62 -19.87
C ASN A 39 4.31 -8.32 -20.10
N TYR A 40 4.32 -7.42 -19.11
CA TYR A 40 5.11 -6.21 -19.19
C TYR A 40 6.61 -6.52 -19.27
N LEU A 41 7.09 -7.45 -18.44
CA LEU A 41 8.51 -7.84 -18.45
C LEU A 41 8.92 -8.48 -19.79
N GLU A 42 8.07 -9.29 -20.40
CA GLU A 42 8.25 -9.82 -21.74
C GLU A 42 8.31 -8.69 -22.78
N GLN A 43 7.35 -7.76 -22.75
CA GLN A 43 7.25 -6.64 -23.68
C GLN A 43 8.52 -5.77 -23.70
N ILE A 44 9.18 -5.59 -22.55
CA ILE A 44 10.40 -4.78 -22.44
C ILE A 44 11.70 -5.62 -22.56
N GLY A 45 11.58 -6.93 -22.82
CA GLY A 45 12.72 -7.83 -23.05
C GLY A 45 13.47 -8.26 -21.78
N PHE A 46 12.83 -8.15 -20.61
CA PHE A 46 13.37 -8.64 -19.32
C PHE A 46 12.94 -10.07 -18.99
N ALA A 47 11.96 -10.62 -19.71
CA ALA A 47 11.56 -12.01 -19.63
C ALA A 47 11.38 -12.58 -21.04
N THR A 48 11.59 -13.89 -21.19
CA THR A 48 11.23 -14.60 -22.42
C THR A 48 9.73 -14.93 -22.42
N PRO A 49 9.12 -15.24 -23.59
CA PRO A 49 7.72 -15.69 -23.64
C PRO A 49 7.45 -16.91 -22.74
N GLU A 50 8.39 -17.85 -22.67
CA GLU A 50 8.28 -19.05 -21.84
C GLU A 50 8.30 -18.71 -20.33
N GLU A 51 9.13 -17.75 -19.92
CA GLU A 51 9.19 -17.28 -18.53
C GLU A 51 7.92 -16.52 -18.16
N ALA A 52 7.40 -15.69 -19.04
CA ALA A 52 6.16 -14.96 -18.83
C ALA A 52 4.96 -15.92 -18.71
N GLU A 53 4.86 -16.94 -19.55
CA GLU A 53 3.80 -17.94 -19.48
C GLU A 53 3.89 -18.78 -18.21
N SER A 54 5.09 -19.26 -17.85
CA SER A 54 5.33 -19.97 -16.60
C SER A 54 4.95 -19.15 -15.37
N ALA A 55 5.18 -17.84 -15.39
CA ALA A 55 4.78 -16.95 -14.29
C ALA A 55 3.26 -16.82 -14.17
N LYS A 56 2.51 -16.85 -15.28
CA LYS A 56 1.04 -16.85 -15.27
C LYS A 56 0.48 -18.18 -14.73
N GLU A 57 1.06 -19.31 -15.15
CA GLU A 57 0.69 -20.63 -14.59
C GLU A 57 0.91 -20.69 -13.07
N ASN A 58 1.90 -19.95 -12.56
CA ASN A 58 2.24 -19.87 -11.15
C ASN A 58 1.67 -18.63 -10.44
N GLN A 59 0.55 -18.08 -10.92
CA GLN A 59 -0.03 -16.83 -10.41
C GLN A 59 -0.30 -16.83 -8.90
N ILE A 60 -0.68 -17.99 -8.32
CA ILE A 60 -0.92 -18.08 -6.86
C ILE A 60 0.36 -17.85 -6.07
N ALA A 61 1.49 -18.41 -6.50
CA ALA A 61 2.78 -18.19 -5.85
C ALA A 61 3.22 -16.70 -5.98
N PHE A 62 2.98 -16.09 -7.13
CA PHE A 62 3.23 -14.65 -7.34
C PHE A 62 2.37 -13.77 -6.41
N LEU A 63 1.06 -14.02 -6.36
CA LEU A 63 0.14 -13.30 -5.49
C LEU A 63 0.45 -13.52 -4.01
N MET A 64 0.83 -14.76 -3.61
CA MET A 64 1.24 -15.08 -2.25
C MET A 64 2.47 -14.25 -1.85
N LYS A 65 3.49 -14.20 -2.70
CA LYS A 65 4.69 -13.39 -2.45
C LYS A 65 4.34 -11.91 -2.28
N LYS A 66 3.50 -11.36 -3.17
CA LYS A 66 3.03 -9.97 -3.06
C LYS A 66 2.19 -9.74 -1.80
N ALA A 67 1.33 -10.67 -1.42
CA ALA A 67 0.50 -10.56 -0.23
C ALA A 67 1.34 -10.57 1.05
N LEU A 68 2.38 -11.39 1.13
CA LEU A 68 3.31 -11.40 2.27
C LEU A 68 4.01 -10.06 2.46
N ASP A 69 4.33 -9.34 1.37
CA ASP A 69 4.93 -8.01 1.45
C ASP A 69 3.91 -6.91 1.75
N SER A 70 2.71 -6.99 1.17
CA SER A 70 1.74 -5.90 1.14
C SER A 70 0.66 -6.06 2.21
N VAL A 71 -0.06 -7.21 2.22
CA VAL A 71 -1.19 -7.43 3.14
C VAL A 71 -0.71 -7.56 4.57
N VAL A 72 0.37 -8.33 4.80
CA VAL A 72 0.95 -8.53 6.15
C VAL A 72 1.53 -7.24 6.72
N ALA A 73 2.07 -6.36 5.87
CA ALA A 73 2.60 -5.08 6.32
C ALA A 73 1.50 -4.06 6.67
N THR A 74 0.29 -4.19 6.15
CA THR A 74 -0.79 -3.21 6.37
C THR A 74 -1.15 -3.02 7.85
N PRO A 75 -1.37 -4.06 8.67
CA PRO A 75 -1.59 -3.90 10.11
C PRO A 75 -0.40 -3.24 10.84
N TRP A 76 0.83 -3.54 10.43
CA TRP A 76 2.03 -2.89 10.94
C TRP A 76 2.00 -1.38 10.74
N THR A 77 1.63 -0.92 9.55
CA THR A 77 1.60 0.51 9.24
C THR A 77 0.54 1.27 10.05
N LEU A 78 -0.55 0.60 10.41
CA LEU A 78 -1.58 1.16 11.27
C LEU A 78 -1.16 1.17 12.75
N MET A 79 -0.63 0.04 13.26
CA MET A 79 -0.37 -0.10 14.69
C MET A 79 0.70 0.86 15.19
N LEU A 80 1.69 1.21 14.36
CA LEU A 80 2.77 2.11 14.76
C LEU A 80 2.25 3.50 15.17
N ASP A 81 1.37 4.08 14.36
CA ASP A 81 0.80 5.39 14.69
C ASP A 81 -0.30 5.29 15.77
N LYS A 82 -0.96 4.13 15.95
CA LYS A 82 -1.81 3.90 17.12
C LYS A 82 -0.99 3.98 18.41
N TRP A 83 0.17 3.33 18.45
CA TRP A 83 1.11 3.45 19.56
C TRP A 83 1.54 4.90 19.77
N ARG A 84 1.98 5.57 18.71
CA ARG A 84 2.43 6.98 18.78
C ARG A 84 1.34 7.92 19.28
N MET A 85 0.11 7.76 18.81
CA MET A 85 -1.02 8.59 19.24
C MET A 85 -1.37 8.37 20.70
N ALA A 86 -1.29 7.14 21.22
CA ALA A 86 -1.47 6.87 22.63
C ALA A 86 -0.40 7.59 23.49
N VAL A 87 0.86 7.61 23.02
CA VAL A 87 1.94 8.39 23.67
C VAL A 87 1.64 9.89 23.64
N PHE A 88 1.29 10.44 22.47
CA PHE A 88 1.05 11.88 22.34
C PHE A 88 -0.20 12.37 23.09
N ASN A 89 -1.20 11.51 23.24
CA ASN A 89 -2.40 11.81 24.03
C ASN A 89 -2.19 11.68 25.53
N GLY A 90 -1.01 11.19 25.97
CA GLY A 90 -0.71 10.95 27.40
C GLY A 90 -1.52 9.77 27.99
N GLU A 91 -1.87 8.80 27.15
CA GLU A 91 -2.59 7.59 27.56
C GLU A 91 -1.67 6.54 28.19
N LEU A 92 -0.34 6.71 28.04
CA LEU A 92 0.69 5.79 28.50
C LEU A 92 1.70 6.52 29.37
N ASN A 93 2.13 5.87 30.47
CA ASN A 93 3.29 6.29 31.24
C ASN A 93 4.58 5.73 30.62
N GLU A 94 5.75 6.22 31.06
CA GLU A 94 7.03 5.81 30.50
C GLU A 94 7.31 4.31 30.62
N ASP A 95 6.89 3.69 31.71
CA ASP A 95 7.02 2.26 31.98
C ASP A 95 6.07 1.36 31.18
N GLU A 96 5.00 1.93 30.58
CA GLU A 96 4.03 1.20 29.77
C GLU A 96 4.36 1.22 28.26
N LEU A 97 5.32 2.04 27.82
CA LEU A 97 5.57 2.28 26.38
C LEU A 97 5.95 1.00 25.61
N ASN A 98 6.78 0.18 26.20
CA ASN A 98 7.28 -1.03 25.56
C ASN A 98 6.25 -2.17 25.60
N ASP A 99 5.54 -2.31 26.71
CA ASP A 99 4.50 -3.33 26.86
C ASP A 99 3.34 -3.08 25.90
N TYR A 100 2.86 -1.85 25.81
CA TYR A 100 1.80 -1.50 24.84
C TYR A 100 2.23 -1.68 23.39
N TRP A 101 3.52 -1.46 23.08
CA TRP A 101 4.06 -1.79 21.75
C TRP A 101 3.91 -3.27 21.44
N TRP A 102 4.27 -4.16 22.35
CA TRP A 102 4.16 -5.59 22.13
C TRP A 102 2.72 -6.09 22.16
N GLU A 103 1.84 -5.49 22.97
CA GLU A 103 0.40 -5.73 22.90
C GLU A 103 -0.16 -5.44 21.49
N LEU A 104 0.19 -4.29 20.92
CA LEU A 104 -0.22 -3.94 19.57
C LEU A 104 0.40 -4.87 18.51
N ARG A 105 1.66 -5.29 18.69
CA ARG A 105 2.32 -6.27 17.81
C ARG A 105 1.60 -7.60 17.81
N GLU A 106 1.23 -8.12 18.96
CA GLU A 106 0.46 -9.35 19.08
C GLU A 106 -0.93 -9.19 18.45
N LYS A 107 -1.64 -8.13 18.81
CA LYS A 107 -3.00 -7.86 18.32
C LYS A 107 -3.10 -7.70 16.81
N TYR A 108 -2.19 -6.96 16.20
CA TYR A 108 -2.26 -6.59 14.78
C TYR A 108 -1.46 -7.50 13.85
N GLN A 109 -0.48 -8.24 14.36
CA GLN A 109 0.42 -9.05 13.56
C GLN A 109 0.61 -10.47 14.07
N GLY A 110 0.08 -10.86 15.23
CA GLY A 110 0.35 -12.15 15.84
C GLY A 110 1.81 -12.35 16.25
N VAL A 111 2.54 -11.27 16.52
CA VAL A 111 3.98 -11.31 16.81
C VAL A 111 4.23 -10.94 18.27
N LYS A 112 4.86 -11.84 19.01
CA LYS A 112 5.32 -11.64 20.40
C LYS A 112 6.79 -11.27 20.48
N ALA A 113 7.18 -10.68 21.60
CA ALA A 113 8.60 -10.48 21.90
C ALA A 113 9.35 -11.82 21.88
N PRO A 114 10.54 -11.91 21.29
CA PRO A 114 11.27 -13.19 21.15
C PRO A 114 11.82 -13.70 22.48
N ASN A 115 11.93 -12.83 23.47
CA ASN A 115 12.39 -13.09 24.84
C ASN A 115 11.79 -12.06 25.79
N GLU A 116 11.89 -12.32 27.10
CA GLU A 116 11.53 -11.35 28.13
C GLU A 116 12.31 -10.05 27.92
N ARG A 117 11.60 -8.92 27.99
CA ARG A 117 12.20 -7.61 27.78
C ARG A 117 12.58 -6.99 29.12
N PRO A 118 13.78 -6.41 29.23
CA PRO A 118 14.17 -5.67 30.44
C PRO A 118 13.28 -4.42 30.63
N ASP A 119 13.15 -3.97 31.88
CA ASP A 119 12.27 -2.85 32.26
C ASP A 119 12.63 -1.53 31.56
N ASP A 120 13.90 -1.37 31.15
CA ASP A 120 14.39 -0.20 30.42
C ASP A 120 14.36 -0.37 28.89
N ALA A 121 13.74 -1.44 28.35
CA ALA A 121 13.64 -1.67 26.93
C ALA A 121 12.72 -0.64 26.24
N PHE A 122 13.18 -0.16 25.09
CA PHE A 122 12.39 0.73 24.25
C PHE A 122 12.43 0.26 22.79
N ASP A 123 11.77 -0.86 22.51
CA ASP A 123 11.74 -1.49 21.18
C ASP A 123 11.12 -0.61 20.08
N PRO A 124 10.09 0.24 20.35
CA PRO A 124 9.61 1.20 19.37
C PRO A 124 10.70 2.09 18.78
N GLY A 125 11.70 2.44 19.57
CA GLY A 125 12.84 3.27 19.16
C GLY A 125 13.74 2.64 18.10
N ALA A 126 13.70 1.33 17.91
CA ALA A 126 14.43 0.64 16.84
C ALA A 126 13.86 0.93 15.44
N LYS A 127 12.61 1.38 15.34
CA LYS A 127 12.01 1.81 14.06
C LYS A 127 12.33 3.27 13.80
N TYR A 128 13.17 3.55 12.80
CA TYR A 128 13.63 4.91 12.42
C TYR A 128 12.54 6.00 12.48
N HIS A 129 11.32 5.69 12.03
CA HIS A 129 10.21 6.65 11.98
C HIS A 129 9.71 7.09 13.36
N VAL A 130 10.02 6.35 14.43
CA VAL A 130 9.69 6.73 15.80
C VAL A 130 10.62 7.85 16.28
N PRO A 131 11.94 7.66 16.40
CA PRO A 131 12.83 8.72 16.81
C PRO A 131 12.95 9.84 15.76
N GLY A 132 12.77 9.53 14.47
CA GLY A 132 12.75 10.51 13.38
C GLY A 132 11.44 11.32 13.30
N ASN A 133 10.49 11.07 14.19
CA ASN A 133 9.18 11.74 14.25
C ASN A 133 8.47 11.82 12.88
N THR A 134 8.57 10.75 12.08
CA THR A 134 7.95 10.67 10.76
C THR A 134 6.60 9.96 10.87
N PRO A 135 5.47 10.59 10.49
CA PRO A 135 4.14 9.97 10.52
C PRO A 135 4.12 8.67 9.70
N TYR A 136 3.41 7.66 10.17
CA TYR A 136 3.41 6.33 9.56
C TYR A 136 2.08 5.92 8.93
N THR A 137 0.98 6.54 9.32
CA THR A 137 -0.36 6.32 8.73
C THR A 137 -0.36 6.55 7.22
N ARG A 138 0.55 7.37 6.69
CA ARG A 138 0.73 7.56 5.24
C ARG A 138 0.92 6.24 4.48
N TYR A 139 1.65 5.30 5.06
CA TYR A 139 1.88 3.98 4.45
C TYR A 139 0.64 3.09 4.52
N TYR A 140 -0.15 3.22 5.59
CA TYR A 140 -1.45 2.54 5.66
C TYR A 140 -2.40 3.03 4.56
N LEU A 141 -2.50 4.34 4.39
CA LEU A 141 -3.32 4.94 3.33
C LEU A 141 -2.80 4.55 1.94
N ALA A 142 -1.49 4.59 1.74
CA ALA A 142 -0.87 4.20 0.48
C ALA A 142 -1.19 2.76 0.08
N ARG A 143 -1.19 1.82 1.04
CA ARG A 143 -1.56 0.41 0.81
C ARG A 143 -2.99 0.23 0.31
N ILE A 144 -3.89 1.14 0.64
CA ILE A 144 -5.27 1.15 0.13
C ILE A 144 -5.32 1.86 -1.21
N LEU A 145 -4.79 3.08 -1.28
CA LEU A 145 -4.86 3.96 -2.44
C LEU A 145 -4.24 3.34 -3.70
N GLN A 146 -3.11 2.65 -3.57
CA GLN A 146 -2.44 2.06 -4.73
C GLN A 146 -3.35 1.10 -5.51
N TYR A 147 -4.17 0.30 -4.81
CA TYR A 147 -5.10 -0.63 -5.46
C TYR A 147 -6.31 0.09 -6.05
N GLN A 148 -6.85 1.11 -5.36
CA GLN A 148 -7.95 1.90 -5.91
C GLN A 148 -7.52 2.65 -7.19
N PHE A 149 -6.33 3.24 -7.18
CA PHE A 149 -5.78 3.88 -8.39
C PHE A 149 -5.55 2.86 -9.50
N HIS A 150 -4.98 1.70 -9.17
CA HIS A 150 -4.70 0.66 -10.16
C HIS A 150 -5.98 0.12 -10.80
N GLU A 151 -6.96 -0.26 -9.99
CA GLU A 151 -8.26 -0.75 -10.46
C GLU A 151 -8.93 0.26 -11.39
N SER A 152 -9.04 1.52 -10.96
CA SER A 152 -9.66 2.55 -11.77
C SER A 152 -8.91 2.82 -13.09
N LEU A 153 -7.58 2.86 -13.06
CA LEU A 153 -6.80 3.05 -14.29
C LEU A 153 -6.94 1.86 -15.23
N CYS A 154 -7.03 0.64 -14.71
CA CYS A 154 -7.28 -0.56 -15.51
C CYS A 154 -8.67 -0.54 -16.14
N GLU A 155 -9.70 -0.09 -15.42
CA GLU A 155 -11.03 0.12 -15.94
C GLU A 155 -11.07 1.19 -17.04
N GLN A 156 -10.41 2.33 -16.84
CA GLN A 156 -10.34 3.43 -17.81
C GLN A 156 -9.71 3.01 -19.14
N ILE A 157 -8.76 2.07 -19.12
CA ILE A 157 -8.14 1.54 -20.34
C ILE A 157 -8.90 0.36 -20.95
N GLY A 158 -10.06 -0.04 -20.36
CA GLY A 158 -10.87 -1.15 -20.84
C GLY A 158 -10.25 -2.52 -20.64
N PHE A 159 -9.41 -2.70 -19.60
CA PHE A 159 -8.84 -4.00 -19.30
C PHE A 159 -9.90 -4.96 -18.77
N GLU A 160 -10.02 -6.12 -19.42
CA GLU A 160 -10.91 -7.22 -19.04
C GLU A 160 -10.06 -8.42 -18.61
N GLY A 161 -9.98 -8.69 -17.31
CA GLY A 161 -9.21 -9.81 -16.78
C GLY A 161 -8.93 -9.66 -15.28
N PRO A 162 -8.21 -10.61 -14.69
CA PRO A 162 -7.80 -10.52 -13.29
C PRO A 162 -6.95 -9.27 -13.06
N LEU A 163 -7.28 -8.48 -12.04
CA LEU A 163 -6.67 -7.17 -11.81
C LEU A 163 -5.13 -7.22 -11.66
N HIS A 164 -4.60 -8.32 -11.13
CA HIS A 164 -3.15 -8.52 -10.99
C HIS A 164 -2.39 -8.74 -12.31
N GLU A 165 -3.09 -8.96 -13.41
CA GLU A 165 -2.52 -9.09 -14.75
C GLU A 165 -2.55 -7.76 -15.53
N CYS A 166 -3.27 -6.75 -15.02
CA CYS A 166 -3.36 -5.45 -15.65
C CYS A 166 -2.02 -4.69 -15.55
N SER A 167 -1.60 -4.12 -16.67
CA SER A 167 -0.51 -3.16 -16.74
C SER A 167 -0.96 -1.88 -17.43
N ILE A 168 -0.75 -0.74 -16.78
CA ILE A 168 -1.02 0.59 -17.37
C ILE A 168 0.17 1.12 -18.16
N TYR A 169 1.24 0.34 -18.28
CA TYR A 169 2.47 0.76 -18.96
C TYR A 169 2.22 1.13 -20.43
N GLY A 170 2.74 2.28 -20.82
CA GLY A 170 2.64 2.78 -22.20
C GLY A 170 1.22 3.20 -22.63
N ASN A 171 0.24 3.19 -21.71
CA ASN A 171 -1.11 3.63 -22.00
C ASN A 171 -1.29 5.13 -21.75
N GLU A 172 -1.61 5.88 -22.79
CA GLU A 172 -1.75 7.33 -22.72
C GLU A 172 -2.93 7.77 -21.87
N ILE A 173 -4.06 7.07 -21.94
CA ILE A 173 -5.28 7.38 -21.14
C ILE A 173 -4.96 7.29 -19.65
N ALA A 174 -4.38 6.18 -19.21
CA ALA A 174 -3.97 6.01 -17.83
C ALA A 174 -2.91 7.05 -17.40
N GLY A 175 -1.96 7.35 -18.30
CA GLY A 175 -0.92 8.35 -18.06
C GLY A 175 -1.48 9.76 -17.90
N GLU A 176 -2.46 10.16 -18.71
CA GLU A 176 -3.12 11.46 -18.63
C GLU A 176 -3.99 11.59 -17.39
N SER A 177 -4.78 10.56 -17.07
CA SER A 177 -5.60 10.52 -15.87
C SER A 177 -4.74 10.65 -14.61
N LEU A 178 -3.69 9.85 -14.49
CA LEU A 178 -2.76 9.92 -13.37
C LEU A 178 -2.09 11.31 -13.28
N ARG A 179 -1.58 11.84 -14.39
CA ARG A 179 -0.92 13.17 -14.43
C ARG A 179 -1.86 14.28 -14.02
N SER A 180 -3.12 14.23 -14.46
CA SER A 180 -4.15 15.22 -14.10
C SER A 180 -4.35 15.27 -12.59
N MET A 181 -4.51 14.12 -11.94
CA MET A 181 -4.62 14.05 -10.49
C MET A 181 -3.34 14.54 -9.80
N LEU A 182 -2.16 14.09 -10.23
CA LEU A 182 -0.88 14.48 -9.63
C LEU A 182 -0.62 15.99 -9.75
N SER A 183 -1.06 16.63 -10.85
CA SER A 183 -0.84 18.06 -11.09
C SER A 183 -1.60 18.97 -10.13
N LEU A 184 -2.66 18.49 -9.48
CA LEU A 184 -3.39 19.23 -8.47
C LEU A 184 -2.52 19.57 -7.25
N GLY A 185 -1.52 18.73 -6.94
CA GLY A 185 -0.74 18.91 -5.73
C GLY A 185 -1.65 18.95 -4.50
N GLN A 186 -1.51 20.02 -3.68
CA GLN A 186 -2.35 20.27 -2.51
C GLN A 186 -3.30 21.47 -2.74
N SER A 187 -3.59 21.81 -4.02
CA SER A 187 -4.45 22.96 -4.34
C SER A 187 -5.93 22.70 -4.10
N GLU A 188 -6.32 21.43 -3.99
CA GLU A 188 -7.67 20.96 -3.72
C GLU A 188 -7.69 20.03 -2.50
N PRO A 189 -8.84 19.85 -1.84
CA PRO A 189 -9.00 18.79 -0.83
C PRO A 189 -8.58 17.43 -1.42
N TRP A 190 -7.91 16.59 -0.62
CA TRP A 190 -7.42 15.29 -1.11
C TRP A 190 -8.55 14.37 -1.63
N GLN A 191 -9.78 14.56 -1.12
CA GLN A 191 -10.96 13.82 -1.60
C GLN A 191 -11.31 14.19 -3.04
N ASP A 192 -11.10 15.45 -3.44
CA ASP A 192 -11.36 15.90 -4.81
C ASP A 192 -10.28 15.35 -5.76
N ALA A 193 -9.03 15.31 -5.31
CA ALA A 193 -7.96 14.62 -6.03
C ALA A 193 -8.24 13.12 -6.18
N LEU A 194 -8.75 12.47 -5.14
CA LEU A 194 -9.17 11.07 -5.20
C LEU A 194 -10.30 10.86 -6.22
N GLU A 195 -11.37 11.66 -6.11
CA GLU A 195 -12.54 11.58 -7.00
C GLU A 195 -12.16 11.79 -8.47
N SER A 196 -11.17 12.64 -8.76
CA SER A 196 -10.73 12.90 -10.13
C SER A 196 -10.15 11.68 -10.84
N ILE A 197 -9.64 10.71 -10.11
CA ILE A 197 -9.04 9.50 -10.69
C ILE A 197 -9.90 8.25 -10.51
N ILE A 198 -10.61 8.10 -9.37
CA ILE A 198 -11.39 6.89 -9.07
C ILE A 198 -12.91 7.09 -9.10
N GLY A 199 -13.38 8.32 -9.32
CA GLY A 199 -14.82 8.62 -9.41
C GLY A 199 -15.57 8.62 -8.08
N THR A 200 -14.88 8.51 -6.93
CA THR A 200 -15.47 8.56 -5.59
C THR A 200 -14.54 9.30 -4.62
N ARG A 201 -15.12 9.82 -3.55
CA ARG A 201 -14.40 10.53 -2.46
C ARG A 201 -14.02 9.60 -1.30
N GLU A 202 -14.31 8.30 -1.41
CA GLU A 202 -14.19 7.36 -0.30
C GLU A 202 -12.98 6.43 -0.47
N LEU A 203 -12.25 6.24 0.63
CA LEU A 203 -11.22 5.20 0.73
C LEU A 203 -11.89 3.84 0.97
N SER A 204 -11.53 2.84 0.17
CA SER A 204 -12.05 1.49 0.29
C SER A 204 -10.96 0.44 0.07
N GLY A 205 -10.97 -0.60 0.90
CA GLY A 205 -10.12 -1.78 0.71
C GLY A 205 -10.60 -2.74 -0.38
N THR A 206 -11.74 -2.48 -1.01
CA THR A 206 -12.36 -3.39 -2.00
C THR A 206 -11.44 -3.69 -3.17
N ALA A 207 -10.78 -2.68 -3.73
CA ALA A 207 -9.84 -2.85 -4.84
C ALA A 207 -8.65 -3.77 -4.48
N MET A 208 -8.17 -3.70 -3.24
CA MET A 208 -7.15 -4.63 -2.74
C MET A 208 -7.68 -6.05 -2.66
N LEU A 209 -8.90 -6.26 -2.19
CA LEU A 209 -9.54 -7.57 -2.16
C LEU A 209 -9.73 -8.13 -3.58
N ASN A 210 -10.15 -7.29 -4.52
CA ASN A 210 -10.30 -7.68 -5.93
C ASN A 210 -8.96 -8.11 -6.55
N TYR A 211 -7.88 -7.39 -6.24
CA TYR A 211 -6.54 -7.73 -6.73
C TYR A 211 -6.09 -9.11 -6.24
N TYR A 212 -6.39 -9.46 -4.99
CA TYR A 212 -6.01 -10.73 -4.37
C TYR A 212 -7.11 -11.80 -4.43
N ALA A 213 -8.22 -11.58 -5.15
CA ALA A 213 -9.33 -12.51 -5.20
C ALA A 213 -8.91 -13.95 -5.55
N PRO A 214 -8.08 -14.21 -6.59
CA PRO A 214 -7.66 -15.57 -6.91
C PRO A 214 -6.86 -16.25 -5.78
N LEU A 215 -6.04 -15.49 -5.07
CA LEU A 215 -5.30 -16.00 -3.92
C LEU A 215 -6.23 -16.30 -2.75
N LYS A 216 -7.20 -15.41 -2.51
CA LYS A 216 -8.18 -15.60 -1.43
C LYS A 216 -8.98 -16.87 -1.65
N ASP A 217 -9.51 -17.08 -2.86
CA ASP A 217 -10.28 -18.28 -3.21
C ASP A 217 -9.46 -19.56 -3.00
N TRP A 218 -8.20 -19.55 -3.44
CA TRP A 218 -7.29 -20.67 -3.22
C TRP A 218 -7.03 -20.91 -1.73
N LEU A 219 -6.81 -19.87 -0.93
CA LEU A 219 -6.60 -19.98 0.52
C LEU A 219 -7.85 -20.51 1.23
N ASP A 220 -9.03 -20.07 0.83
CA ASP A 220 -10.30 -20.55 1.39
C ASP A 220 -10.47 -22.05 1.16
N GLU A 221 -10.07 -22.57 -0.01
CA GLU A 221 -10.05 -24.02 -0.28
C GLU A 221 -9.01 -24.75 0.59
N GLN A 222 -7.76 -24.24 0.64
CA GLN A 222 -6.68 -24.90 1.37
C GLN A 222 -6.90 -24.94 2.88
N ASN A 223 -7.66 -23.98 3.41
CA ASN A 223 -7.91 -23.82 4.84
C ASN A 223 -9.27 -24.41 5.28
N GLN A 224 -9.98 -25.10 4.41
CA GLN A 224 -11.23 -25.75 4.80
C GLN A 224 -11.02 -26.68 6.01
N GLY A 225 -11.81 -26.46 7.07
CA GLY A 225 -11.75 -27.22 8.31
C GLY A 225 -10.55 -26.90 9.21
N ARG A 226 -9.77 -25.86 8.91
CA ARG A 226 -8.70 -25.37 9.78
C ARG A 226 -9.18 -24.17 10.57
N ASP A 227 -8.74 -24.09 11.83
CA ASP A 227 -8.86 -22.86 12.63
C ASP A 227 -7.64 -21.98 12.35
N CYS A 228 -7.85 -20.84 11.72
CA CYS A 228 -6.79 -19.93 11.27
C CYS A 228 -6.86 -18.62 12.05
N GLY A 229 -5.73 -18.19 12.58
CA GLY A 229 -5.59 -16.96 13.34
C GLY A 229 -4.63 -17.12 14.54
N TRP A 230 -4.59 -16.10 15.39
CA TRP A 230 -3.81 -16.05 16.62
C TRP A 230 -4.61 -15.51 17.79
#